data_dda5caaa334d1e46279121d2b2e3157b
#
_entry.id   dda5caaa334d1e46279121d2b2e3157b
#
_cell.length_a   1.000
_cell.length_b   1.000
_cell.length_c   1.000
_cell.angle_alpha   90.00
_cell.angle_beta   90.00
_cell.angle_gamma   90.00
#
_symmetry.space_group_name_H-M   'P 1'
#
loop_
_entity.id
_entity.type
_entity.pdbx_description
1 polymer ?
#
loop_
_entity_poly.entity_id
_entity_poly.type
_entity_poly.pdbx_seq_one_letter_code
_entity_poly.pdbx_strand_id
1 'polypeptide(L)'
;MNNELFVDNFAGGGGASTGIEIAIGRSVDIAINHDPDAIAMHKANHPSTKHYTEDVFAVDPYEACAGRPVALAWFSPDCKHFSRAKGGKPVDKHIRGLAWVAIRWAMTVRPRVIMLENVPEIQTWCPLGEDNKPIKERIGETFNGFISILTTGLSKTHPAFAECCDALEIDIHSDEADRLSRGLGYKVEYKELKSCDYGAPTSRNRFYLIARCDGKPIIWPSPTHASSNSAEVKSGKLKPYIPAKDCIDFGLEMKSIFGREKPLCENTLQKIAKGFKKFCVDDPEPFIINYKFDNAPESVDKPLSTITQVNSHYLVAPFLIQYHGETSKDEVRGQKLTEPIMTIDTNPRYAVAAAELIKEYLPECYERLNVKIGDAENVGDAIAMPYIVTLRNNMVG
;
A
#
# COMPACT_ATOMS: atom_id res chain seq x y z
N MET A 1 -22.82 23.78 15.18
CA MET A 1 -21.91 22.93 14.38
C MET A 1 -20.49 23.29 14.80
N ASN A 2 -19.67 22.32 15.14
CA ASN A 2 -18.30 22.60 15.55
C ASN A 2 -17.52 23.26 14.41
N ASN A 3 -16.99 24.45 14.65
CA ASN A 3 -16.20 25.24 13.69
C ASN A 3 -14.76 24.69 13.51
N GLU A 4 -14.52 23.45 13.91
CA GLU A 4 -13.20 22.82 13.85
C GLU A 4 -12.89 22.27 12.45
N LEU A 5 -11.63 22.39 12.04
CA LEU A 5 -11.13 21.95 10.74
C LEU A 5 -10.64 20.49 10.77
N PHE A 6 -10.75 19.84 9.62
CA PHE A 6 -10.12 18.57 9.30
C PHE A 6 -9.13 18.79 8.16
N VAL A 7 -7.88 18.43 8.37
CA VAL A 7 -6.77 18.72 7.46
C VAL A 7 -6.08 17.42 7.04
N ASP A 8 -5.87 17.25 5.73
CA ASP A 8 -5.13 16.16 5.13
C ASP A 8 -3.81 16.67 4.53
N ASN A 9 -2.70 16.45 5.23
CA ASN A 9 -1.36 16.78 4.76
C ASN A 9 -0.76 15.59 4.01
N PHE A 10 -0.06 15.88 2.91
CA PHE A 10 0.42 14.88 1.94
C PHE A 10 -0.75 14.19 1.22
N ALA A 11 -1.85 14.89 1.04
CA ALA A 11 -3.06 14.40 0.41
C ALA A 11 -2.77 13.91 -1.01
N GLY A 12 -2.81 12.60 -1.24
CA GLY A 12 -2.69 12.02 -2.56
C GLY A 12 -4.00 12.17 -3.36
N GLY A 13 -4.49 11.07 -3.96
CA GLY A 13 -5.79 11.07 -4.68
C GLY A 13 -7.03 11.14 -3.79
N GLY A 14 -6.89 11.29 -2.47
CA GLY A 14 -7.99 11.49 -1.52
C GLY A 14 -8.37 10.26 -0.68
N GLY A 15 -7.55 9.20 -0.65
CA GLY A 15 -7.88 8.00 0.12
C GLY A 15 -8.07 8.25 1.62
N ALA A 16 -7.19 9.03 2.25
CA ALA A 16 -7.30 9.42 3.66
C ALA A 16 -8.51 10.34 3.87
N SER A 17 -8.68 11.34 2.99
CA SER A 17 -9.82 12.26 3.02
C SER A 17 -11.16 11.52 2.89
N THR A 18 -11.26 10.52 2.00
CA THR A 18 -12.47 9.68 1.88
C THR A 18 -12.76 8.93 3.18
N GLY A 19 -11.72 8.33 3.80
CA GLY A 19 -11.87 7.65 5.09
C GLY A 19 -12.33 8.59 6.21
N ILE A 20 -11.77 9.80 6.27
CA ILE A 20 -12.18 10.83 7.21
C ILE A 20 -13.64 11.26 6.94
N GLU A 21 -13.99 11.51 5.68
CA GLU A 21 -15.33 11.90 5.25
C GLU A 21 -16.38 10.87 5.65
N ILE A 22 -16.13 9.58 5.44
CA ILE A 22 -16.99 8.49 5.88
C ILE A 22 -17.19 8.53 7.41
N ALA A 23 -16.13 8.83 8.16
CA ALA A 23 -16.19 8.85 9.62
C ALA A 23 -16.93 10.06 10.19
N ILE A 24 -16.85 11.22 9.54
CA ILE A 24 -17.40 12.49 10.07
C ILE A 24 -18.65 12.99 9.33
N GLY A 25 -19.00 12.39 8.18
CA GLY A 25 -20.17 12.74 7.37
C GLY A 25 -20.03 14.02 6.55
N ARG A 26 -18.81 14.53 6.33
CA ARG A 26 -18.51 15.69 5.49
C ARG A 26 -17.07 15.65 4.97
N SER A 27 -16.78 16.38 3.90
CA SER A 27 -15.45 16.49 3.34
C SER A 27 -14.46 17.14 4.32
N VAL A 28 -13.17 16.82 4.19
CA VAL A 28 -12.08 17.53 4.86
C VAL A 28 -12.06 18.99 4.42
N ASP A 29 -11.60 19.89 5.28
CA ASP A 29 -11.61 21.33 4.99
C ASP A 29 -10.40 21.74 4.14
N ILE A 30 -9.24 21.11 4.37
CA ILE A 30 -7.96 21.47 3.75
C ILE A 30 -7.23 20.20 3.32
N ALA A 31 -6.68 20.22 2.10
CA ALA A 31 -5.79 19.20 1.56
C ALA A 31 -4.52 19.84 0.97
N ILE A 32 -3.35 19.29 1.30
CA ILE A 32 -2.05 19.85 0.92
C ILE A 32 -1.21 18.76 0.23
N ASN A 33 -0.73 19.05 -0.99
CA ASN A 33 0.28 18.24 -1.67
C ASN A 33 1.00 19.11 -2.72
N HIS A 34 2.28 18.86 -2.93
CA HIS A 34 3.07 19.55 -3.96
C HIS A 34 2.82 19.03 -5.38
N ASP A 35 2.29 17.82 -5.53
CA ASP A 35 2.03 17.17 -6.82
C ASP A 35 0.70 17.68 -7.42
N PRO A 36 0.72 18.37 -8.58
CA PRO A 36 -0.48 18.89 -9.20
C PRO A 36 -1.44 17.81 -9.70
N ASP A 37 -0.94 16.64 -10.11
CA ASP A 37 -1.77 15.53 -10.57
C ASP A 37 -2.53 14.90 -9.41
N ALA A 38 -1.86 14.73 -8.27
CA ALA A 38 -2.50 14.27 -7.03
C ALA A 38 -3.59 15.24 -6.58
N ILE A 39 -3.32 16.56 -6.60
CA ILE A 39 -4.31 17.58 -6.24
C ILE A 39 -5.45 17.65 -7.26
N ALA A 40 -5.20 17.45 -8.56
CA ALA A 40 -6.26 17.41 -9.55
C ALA A 40 -7.23 16.25 -9.30
N MET A 41 -6.68 15.05 -8.97
CA MET A 41 -7.47 13.88 -8.58
C MET A 41 -8.24 14.14 -7.29
N HIS A 42 -7.59 14.71 -6.28
CA HIS A 42 -8.22 15.04 -5.01
C HIS A 42 -9.39 16.03 -5.18
N LYS A 43 -9.22 17.05 -6.02
CA LYS A 43 -10.28 18.04 -6.36
C LYS A 43 -11.49 17.37 -7.01
N ALA A 44 -11.27 16.37 -7.88
CA ALA A 44 -12.35 15.64 -8.50
C ALA A 44 -13.17 14.84 -7.48
N ASN A 45 -12.50 14.24 -6.50
CA ASN A 45 -13.14 13.43 -5.47
C ASN A 45 -13.72 14.26 -4.31
N HIS A 46 -13.09 15.38 -3.96
CA HIS A 46 -13.44 16.23 -2.82
C HIS A 46 -13.54 17.71 -3.24
N PRO A 47 -14.54 18.09 -4.07
CA PRO A 47 -14.62 19.42 -4.68
C PRO A 47 -14.86 20.57 -3.69
N SER A 48 -15.35 20.29 -2.49
CA SER A 48 -15.61 21.29 -1.44
C SER A 48 -14.40 21.59 -0.55
N THR A 49 -13.32 20.79 -0.68
CA THR A 49 -12.07 20.96 0.07
C THR A 49 -11.23 22.12 -0.47
N LYS A 50 -10.62 22.91 0.40
CA LYS A 50 -9.62 23.91 0.01
C LYS A 50 -8.29 23.18 -0.26
N HIS A 51 -7.74 23.33 -1.47
CA HIS A 51 -6.53 22.66 -1.89
C HIS A 51 -5.34 23.61 -1.98
N TYR A 52 -4.19 23.17 -1.48
CA TYR A 52 -2.89 23.80 -1.66
C TYR A 52 -2.03 22.88 -2.52
N THR A 53 -1.56 23.40 -3.67
CA THR A 53 -0.61 22.71 -4.56
C THR A 53 0.79 23.23 -4.26
N GLU A 54 1.26 22.98 -3.06
CA GLU A 54 2.48 23.54 -2.49
C GLU A 54 3.21 22.50 -1.64
N ASP A 55 4.51 22.73 -1.40
CA ASP A 55 5.26 21.96 -0.42
C ASP A 55 4.63 22.13 0.98
N VAL A 56 4.54 21.05 1.73
CA VAL A 56 3.93 21.06 3.05
C VAL A 56 4.69 21.94 4.08
N PHE A 57 5.98 22.21 3.83
CA PHE A 57 6.75 23.17 4.62
C PHE A 57 6.48 24.63 4.20
N ALA A 58 6.06 24.88 2.96
CA ALA A 58 5.73 26.22 2.48
C ALA A 58 4.37 26.72 2.99
N VAL A 59 3.42 25.81 3.27
CA VAL A 59 2.10 26.17 3.79
C VAL A 59 2.21 26.52 5.27
N ASP A 60 1.88 27.78 5.64
CA ASP A 60 1.78 28.17 7.04
C ASP A 60 0.49 27.61 7.68
N PRO A 61 0.60 26.81 8.76
CA PRO A 61 -0.57 26.19 9.38
C PRO A 61 -1.57 27.20 9.96
N TYR A 62 -1.10 28.33 10.50
CA TYR A 62 -1.95 29.36 11.09
C TYR A 62 -2.77 30.10 10.02
N GLU A 63 -2.12 30.51 8.94
CA GLU A 63 -2.77 31.17 7.81
C GLU A 63 -3.73 30.22 7.08
N ALA A 64 -3.33 28.98 6.87
CA ALA A 64 -4.17 27.96 6.23
C ALA A 64 -5.47 27.73 7.00
N CYS A 65 -5.40 27.69 8.34
CA CYS A 65 -6.55 27.52 9.22
C CYS A 65 -7.36 28.80 9.45
N ALA A 66 -6.84 29.96 9.07
CA ALA A 66 -7.49 31.26 9.30
C ALA A 66 -7.97 31.46 10.76
N GLY A 67 -7.13 31.04 11.73
CA GLY A 67 -7.43 31.13 13.16
C GLY A 67 -8.48 30.14 13.68
N ARG A 68 -8.99 29.25 12.86
CA ARG A 68 -9.96 28.23 13.27
C ARG A 68 -9.26 27.05 13.97
N PRO A 69 -9.86 26.46 15.02
CA PRO A 69 -9.32 25.29 15.68
C PRO A 69 -9.33 24.07 14.76
N VAL A 70 -8.36 23.16 14.94
CA VAL A 70 -8.20 21.93 14.14
C VAL A 70 -8.62 20.73 14.99
N ALA A 71 -9.64 20.00 14.52
CA ALA A 71 -10.10 18.76 15.17
C ALA A 71 -9.13 17.61 14.88
N LEU A 72 -8.72 17.47 13.61
CA LEU A 72 -7.82 16.42 13.12
C LEU A 72 -6.87 16.99 12.06
N ALA A 73 -5.59 16.70 12.24
CA ALA A 73 -4.59 16.83 11.19
C ALA A 73 -4.04 15.42 10.86
N TRP A 74 -4.25 15.01 9.62
CA TRP A 74 -3.69 13.77 9.07
C TRP A 74 -2.37 14.04 8.36
N PHE A 75 -1.42 13.10 8.51
CA PHE A 75 -0.10 13.16 7.91
C PHE A 75 0.26 11.79 7.30
N SER A 76 0.57 11.78 6.03
CA SER A 76 1.08 10.58 5.32
C SER A 76 2.34 10.91 4.52
N PRO A 77 3.46 11.27 5.20
CA PRO A 77 4.69 11.68 4.54
C PRO A 77 5.32 10.55 3.73
N ASP A 78 6.02 10.91 2.64
CA ASP A 78 6.66 9.96 1.73
C ASP A 78 7.59 9.00 2.49
N CYS A 79 7.39 7.70 2.24
CA CYS A 79 8.13 6.61 2.88
C CYS A 79 9.37 6.15 2.11
N LYS A 80 9.74 6.78 0.97
CA LYS A 80 10.83 6.30 0.09
C LYS A 80 12.15 6.06 0.83
N HIS A 81 12.42 6.81 1.89
CA HIS A 81 13.67 6.72 2.65
C HIS A 81 13.63 5.71 3.80
N PHE A 82 12.46 5.24 4.21
CA PHE A 82 12.28 4.20 5.22
C PHE A 82 12.04 2.83 4.59
N SER A 83 11.45 2.79 3.39
CA SER A 83 11.08 1.55 2.71
C SER A 83 12.28 0.66 2.35
N ARG A 84 12.16 -0.65 2.62
CA ARG A 84 13.13 -1.69 2.20
C ARG A 84 13.38 -1.73 0.69
N ALA A 85 12.46 -1.21 -0.12
CA ALA A 85 12.56 -1.20 -1.58
C ALA A 85 13.68 -0.29 -2.12
N LYS A 86 14.31 0.55 -1.29
CA LYS A 86 15.32 1.53 -1.71
C LYS A 86 16.68 0.92 -2.11
N GLY A 87 17.03 -0.27 -1.63
CA GLY A 87 18.26 -0.96 -2.05
C GLY A 87 19.57 -0.28 -1.63
N GLY A 88 19.63 0.38 -0.46
CA GLY A 88 20.89 0.91 0.12
C GLY A 88 21.44 2.21 -0.49
N LYS A 89 20.67 2.93 -1.32
CA LYS A 89 21.08 4.25 -1.86
C LYS A 89 21.13 5.32 -0.76
N PRO A 90 21.99 6.37 -0.88
CA PRO A 90 22.05 7.47 0.06
C PRO A 90 20.68 8.14 0.29
N VAL A 91 20.49 8.69 1.50
CA VAL A 91 19.22 9.26 1.92
C VAL A 91 19.19 10.75 1.62
N ASP A 92 18.08 11.24 1.08
CA ASP A 92 17.79 12.67 1.00
C ASP A 92 17.28 13.14 2.39
N LYS A 93 18.01 14.08 3.00
CA LYS A 93 17.68 14.60 4.34
C LYS A 93 16.32 15.30 4.37
N HIS A 94 15.98 16.05 3.32
CA HIS A 94 14.71 16.78 3.24
C HIS A 94 13.51 15.83 3.25
N ILE A 95 13.52 14.82 2.38
CA ILE A 95 12.40 13.85 2.30
C ILE A 95 12.28 13.03 3.60
N ARG A 96 13.41 12.75 4.26
CA ARG A 96 13.39 12.04 5.54
C ARG A 96 12.84 12.90 6.67
N GLY A 97 13.04 14.21 6.59
CA GLY A 97 12.51 15.19 7.53
C GLY A 97 11.01 15.49 7.42
N LEU A 98 10.32 14.97 6.40
CA LEU A 98 8.89 15.30 6.16
C LEU A 98 7.98 15.00 7.36
N ALA A 99 8.31 14.03 8.21
CA ALA A 99 7.52 13.73 9.41
C ALA A 99 7.56 14.89 10.44
N TRP A 100 8.60 15.74 10.42
CA TRP A 100 8.70 16.90 11.34
C TRP A 100 7.59 17.94 11.09
N VAL A 101 6.95 17.93 9.91
CA VAL A 101 5.78 18.79 9.63
C VAL A 101 4.66 18.57 10.66
N ALA A 102 4.50 17.34 11.18
CA ALA A 102 3.52 17.09 12.23
C ALA A 102 3.84 17.86 13.53
N ILE A 103 5.13 18.03 13.86
CA ILE A 103 5.59 18.87 14.99
C ILE A 103 5.27 20.34 14.73
N ARG A 104 5.51 20.85 13.50
CA ARG A 104 5.16 22.23 13.13
C ARG A 104 3.67 22.50 13.34
N TRP A 105 2.79 21.63 12.85
CA TRP A 105 1.34 21.74 13.06
C TRP A 105 0.97 21.66 14.54
N ALA A 106 1.57 20.72 15.29
CA ALA A 106 1.33 20.56 16.72
C ALA A 106 1.71 21.82 17.52
N MET A 107 2.80 22.48 17.14
CA MET A 107 3.30 23.69 17.79
C MET A 107 2.47 24.93 17.40
N THR A 108 2.07 25.06 16.12
CA THR A 108 1.46 26.29 15.58
C THR A 108 -0.04 26.34 15.89
N VAL A 109 -0.81 25.33 15.47
CA VAL A 109 -2.29 25.34 15.58
C VAL A 109 -2.83 24.28 16.55
N ARG A 110 -1.96 23.46 17.13
CA ARG A 110 -2.27 22.47 18.15
C ARG A 110 -3.51 21.65 17.82
N PRO A 111 -3.52 20.83 16.75
CA PRO A 111 -4.64 19.97 16.41
C PRO A 111 -5.05 19.12 17.61
N ARG A 112 -6.35 18.98 17.88
CA ARG A 112 -6.85 18.15 18.97
C ARG A 112 -6.46 16.69 18.83
N VAL A 113 -6.41 16.21 17.58
CA VAL A 113 -5.93 14.88 17.19
C VAL A 113 -4.96 15.03 16.03
N ILE A 114 -3.83 14.35 16.11
CA ILE A 114 -2.90 14.15 15.01
C ILE A 114 -2.91 12.66 14.68
N MET A 115 -3.04 12.32 13.40
CA MET A 115 -2.84 10.98 12.89
C MET A 115 -1.72 10.98 11.87
N LEU A 116 -0.80 10.02 11.99
CA LEU A 116 0.31 9.84 11.04
C LEU A 116 0.33 8.42 10.52
N GLU A 117 0.34 8.26 9.20
CA GLU A 117 0.50 6.99 8.49
C GLU A 117 1.89 6.90 7.84
N ASN A 118 2.52 5.74 7.93
CA ASN A 118 3.77 5.46 7.23
C ASN A 118 3.98 3.94 7.08
N VAL A 119 5.14 3.56 6.53
CA VAL A 119 5.59 2.16 6.56
C VAL A 119 6.07 1.80 7.97
N PRO A 120 6.01 0.51 8.39
CA PRO A 120 6.49 0.07 9.70
C PRO A 120 7.93 0.48 9.99
N GLU A 121 8.74 0.57 8.95
CA GLU A 121 10.16 0.93 9.04
C GLU A 121 10.42 2.36 9.51
N ILE A 122 9.43 3.25 9.61
CA ILE A 122 9.59 4.58 10.25
C ILE A 122 10.10 4.44 11.68
N GLN A 123 9.76 3.35 12.36
CA GLN A 123 10.24 3.06 13.72
C GLN A 123 11.77 2.85 13.77
N THR A 124 12.40 2.61 12.62
CA THR A 124 13.87 2.50 12.51
C THR A 124 14.56 3.83 12.25
N TRP A 125 13.83 4.95 12.25
CA TRP A 125 14.38 6.28 12.00
C TRP A 125 15.48 6.61 12.99
N CYS A 126 16.67 6.90 12.48
CA CYS A 126 17.89 7.13 13.26
C CYS A 126 18.75 8.23 12.62
N PRO A 127 19.71 8.81 13.31
CA PRO A 127 20.63 9.77 12.72
C PRO A 127 21.39 9.22 11.52
N LEU A 128 21.83 10.11 10.63
CA LEU A 128 22.67 9.79 9.48
C LEU A 128 24.15 10.01 9.80
N GLY A 129 25.00 9.14 9.28
CA GLY A 129 26.45 9.33 9.28
C GLY A 129 26.88 10.36 8.24
N GLU A 130 28.19 10.63 8.18
CA GLU A 130 28.80 11.55 7.20
C GLU A 130 28.57 11.11 5.74
N ASP A 131 28.39 9.81 5.51
CA ASP A 131 28.08 9.22 4.21
C ASP A 131 26.57 9.28 3.85
N ASN A 132 25.77 10.01 4.61
CA ASN A 132 24.31 10.08 4.49
C ASN A 132 23.61 8.71 4.59
N LYS A 133 24.19 7.74 5.29
CA LYS A 133 23.55 6.46 5.58
C LYS A 133 23.10 6.37 7.03
N PRO A 134 22.02 5.59 7.30
CA PRO A 134 21.55 5.34 8.65
C PRO A 134 22.65 4.71 9.54
N ILE A 135 22.87 5.28 10.73
CA ILE A 135 23.76 4.72 11.74
C ILE A 135 23.04 3.54 12.40
N LYS A 136 23.45 2.31 12.07
CA LYS A 136 22.76 1.08 12.49
C LYS A 136 22.68 0.91 14.01
N GLU A 137 23.71 1.35 14.72
CA GLU A 137 23.81 1.28 16.19
C GLU A 137 22.83 2.22 16.89
N ARG A 138 22.23 3.15 16.12
CA ARG A 138 21.32 4.19 16.62
C ARG A 138 19.91 4.06 16.04
N ILE A 139 19.55 2.87 15.57
CA ILE A 139 18.22 2.59 15.03
C ILE A 139 17.13 2.94 16.05
N GLY A 140 16.11 3.70 15.57
CA GLY A 140 14.97 4.14 16.39
C GLY A 140 15.20 5.41 17.20
N GLU A 141 16.42 5.93 17.26
CA GLU A 141 16.75 7.08 18.11
C GLU A 141 16.01 8.35 17.69
N THR A 142 15.99 8.68 16.39
CA THR A 142 15.26 9.85 15.89
C THR A 142 13.75 9.66 16.04
N PHE A 143 13.24 8.44 15.80
CA PHE A 143 11.83 8.11 16.02
C PHE A 143 11.41 8.33 17.48
N ASN A 144 12.20 7.84 18.43
CA ASN A 144 11.95 8.05 19.87
C ASN A 144 12.02 9.54 20.24
N GLY A 145 12.94 10.28 19.63
CA GLY A 145 13.03 11.73 19.78
C GLY A 145 11.77 12.46 19.27
N PHE A 146 11.26 12.05 18.11
CA PHE A 146 10.00 12.56 17.56
C PHE A 146 8.82 12.33 18.52
N ILE A 147 8.70 11.12 19.07
CA ILE A 147 7.66 10.80 20.07
C ILE A 147 7.86 11.65 21.35
N SER A 148 9.11 11.80 21.82
CA SER A 148 9.42 12.59 23.03
C SER A 148 9.02 14.05 22.85
N ILE A 149 9.30 14.68 21.72
CA ILE A 149 8.91 16.07 21.44
C ILE A 149 7.38 16.22 21.46
N LEU A 150 6.64 15.27 20.89
CA LEU A 150 5.17 15.28 20.97
C LEU A 150 4.65 15.13 22.39
N THR A 151 5.37 14.43 23.26
CA THR A 151 4.89 14.06 24.60
C THR A 151 5.52 14.91 25.71
N THR A 152 6.60 14.43 26.29
CA THR A 152 7.22 14.94 27.53
C THR A 152 8.43 15.85 27.31
N GLY A 153 8.84 16.00 26.05
CA GLY A 153 9.98 16.82 25.66
C GLY A 153 11.25 16.02 25.43
N LEU A 154 12.26 16.74 24.92
CA LEU A 154 13.56 16.17 24.54
C LEU A 154 14.67 17.19 24.86
N SER A 155 15.80 16.69 25.35
CA SER A 155 16.95 17.56 25.59
C SER A 155 17.43 18.25 24.31
N LYS A 156 17.75 19.53 24.37
CA LYS A 156 18.34 20.29 23.26
C LYS A 156 19.65 19.71 22.73
N THR A 157 20.37 18.92 23.57
CA THR A 157 21.62 18.24 23.20
C THR A 157 21.38 16.91 22.46
N HIS A 158 20.15 16.44 22.37
CA HIS A 158 19.82 15.20 21.68
C HIS A 158 19.85 15.41 20.14
N PRO A 159 20.49 14.53 19.36
CA PRO A 159 20.59 14.70 17.91
C PRO A 159 19.26 14.86 17.17
N ALA A 160 18.22 14.15 17.58
CA ALA A 160 16.90 14.30 17.00
C ALA A 160 16.28 15.68 17.26
N PHE A 161 16.69 16.37 18.35
CA PHE A 161 16.25 17.72 18.63
C PHE A 161 16.86 18.71 17.61
N ALA A 162 18.17 18.60 17.38
CA ALA A 162 18.85 19.40 16.36
C ALA A 162 18.26 19.13 14.96
N GLU A 163 18.04 17.85 14.60
CA GLU A 163 17.40 17.46 13.33
C GLU A 163 16.00 18.09 13.18
N CYS A 164 15.19 18.12 14.24
CA CYS A 164 13.89 18.76 14.26
C CYS A 164 13.99 20.27 14.04
N CYS A 165 14.89 20.95 14.77
CA CYS A 165 15.10 22.40 14.64
C CYS A 165 15.58 22.76 13.23
N ASP A 166 16.52 22.00 12.68
CA ASP A 166 17.03 22.19 11.32
C ASP A 166 15.91 22.04 10.28
N ALA A 167 15.09 20.98 10.40
CA ALA A 167 13.99 20.69 9.47
C ALA A 167 12.88 21.75 9.52
N LEU A 168 12.65 22.38 10.67
CA LEU A 168 11.61 23.38 10.89
C LEU A 168 12.14 24.81 10.85
N GLU A 169 13.44 25.01 10.59
CA GLU A 169 14.12 26.32 10.58
C GLU A 169 13.97 27.08 11.91
N ILE A 170 14.01 26.36 13.03
CA ILE A 170 13.88 26.90 14.38
C ILE A 170 15.29 27.15 14.98
N ASP A 171 15.54 28.38 15.45
CA ASP A 171 16.75 28.65 16.25
C ASP A 171 16.69 27.85 17.56
N ILE A 172 17.70 27.01 17.82
CA ILE A 172 17.82 26.19 19.02
C ILE A 172 17.80 26.97 20.34
N HIS A 173 18.05 28.27 20.27
CA HIS A 173 18.04 29.19 21.42
C HIS A 173 16.72 29.97 21.55
N SER A 174 15.76 29.76 20.64
CA SER A 174 14.47 30.44 20.66
C SER A 174 13.50 29.90 21.72
N ASP A 175 12.45 30.66 21.99
CA ASP A 175 11.32 30.25 22.85
C ASP A 175 10.58 29.04 22.27
N GLU A 176 10.55 28.92 20.93
CA GLU A 176 9.96 27.77 20.24
C GLU A 176 10.74 26.49 20.52
N ALA A 177 12.08 26.56 20.47
CA ALA A 177 12.94 25.44 20.86
C ALA A 177 12.78 25.07 22.33
N ASP A 178 12.63 26.07 23.23
CA ASP A 178 12.33 25.85 24.64
C ASP A 178 10.99 25.14 24.84
N ARG A 179 9.98 25.50 24.04
CA ARG A 179 8.67 24.83 24.07
C ARG A 179 8.78 23.37 23.61
N LEU A 180 9.51 23.09 22.53
CA LEU A 180 9.76 21.73 22.05
C LEU A 180 10.53 20.91 23.07
N SER A 181 11.51 21.50 23.74
CA SER A 181 12.30 20.79 24.75
C SER A 181 11.49 20.37 25.98
N ARG A 182 10.44 21.12 26.33
CA ARG A 182 9.47 20.77 27.39
C ARG A 182 8.41 19.78 26.96
N GLY A 183 8.26 19.53 25.66
CA GLY A 183 7.25 18.67 25.06
C GLY A 183 5.91 19.36 24.81
N LEU A 184 5.20 18.84 23.81
CA LEU A 184 3.94 19.40 23.37
C LEU A 184 2.71 18.85 24.12
N GLY A 185 2.93 17.86 25.02
CA GLY A 185 1.91 17.35 25.95
C GLY A 185 0.81 16.52 25.29
N TYR A 186 1.08 15.91 24.15
CA TYR A 186 0.17 14.93 23.56
C TYR A 186 0.29 13.58 24.27
N LYS A 187 -0.83 12.86 24.39
CA LYS A 187 -0.83 11.41 24.61
C LYS A 187 -0.66 10.73 23.27
N VAL A 188 0.35 9.86 23.14
CA VAL A 188 0.69 9.19 21.88
C VAL A 188 0.58 7.68 22.02
N GLU A 189 -0.06 7.04 21.05
CA GLU A 189 -0.04 5.58 20.85
C GLU A 189 0.20 5.29 19.37
N TYR A 190 0.82 4.16 19.07
CA TYR A 190 1.02 3.73 17.68
C TYR A 190 0.88 2.22 17.54
N LYS A 191 0.47 1.77 16.37
CA LYS A 191 0.30 0.36 16.01
C LYS A 191 0.55 0.14 14.54
N GLU A 192 0.86 -1.10 14.19
CA GLU A 192 0.79 -1.58 12.82
C GLU A 192 -0.59 -2.18 12.55
N LEU A 193 -1.21 -1.80 11.44
CA LEU A 193 -2.51 -2.30 11.03
C LEU A 193 -2.43 -2.83 9.60
N LYS A 194 -3.03 -4.01 9.37
CA LYS A 194 -3.19 -4.59 8.04
C LYS A 194 -4.55 -4.25 7.47
N SER A 195 -4.58 -3.73 6.25
CA SER A 195 -5.83 -3.30 5.61
C SER A 195 -6.85 -4.43 5.45
N CYS A 196 -6.40 -5.67 5.18
CA CYS A 196 -7.31 -6.82 5.06
C CYS A 196 -8.02 -7.17 6.37
N ASP A 197 -7.47 -6.83 7.52
CA ASP A 197 -8.13 -7.06 8.83
C ASP A 197 -9.38 -6.17 9.00
N TYR A 198 -9.52 -5.14 8.15
CA TYR A 198 -10.61 -4.16 8.16
C TYR A 198 -11.47 -4.21 6.89
N GLY A 199 -11.32 -5.24 6.06
CA GLY A 199 -12.17 -5.47 4.88
C GLY A 199 -11.66 -4.84 3.58
N ALA A 200 -10.44 -4.30 3.54
CA ALA A 200 -9.82 -3.95 2.27
C ALA A 200 -9.19 -5.21 1.64
N PRO A 201 -9.31 -5.42 0.31
CA PRO A 201 -8.78 -6.61 -0.37
C PRO A 201 -7.27 -6.55 -0.61
N THR A 202 -6.53 -6.05 0.38
CA THR A 202 -5.06 -5.94 0.34
C THR A 202 -4.43 -6.25 1.67
N SER A 203 -3.31 -6.97 1.66
CA SER A 203 -2.49 -7.25 2.84
C SER A 203 -1.56 -6.10 3.24
N ARG A 204 -1.80 -4.88 2.70
CA ARG A 204 -1.02 -3.67 3.02
C ARG A 204 -0.92 -3.49 4.52
N ASN A 205 0.31 -3.56 5.06
CA ASN A 205 0.61 -3.29 6.47
C ASN A 205 1.20 -1.88 6.60
N ARG A 206 0.68 -1.09 7.54
CA ARG A 206 1.13 0.28 7.77
C ARG A 206 1.23 0.56 9.25
N PHE A 207 2.19 1.42 9.55
CA PHE A 207 2.31 2.08 10.84
C PHE A 207 1.30 3.22 10.93
N TYR A 208 0.60 3.29 12.03
CA TYR A 208 -0.29 4.39 12.39
C TYR A 208 0.07 4.92 13.76
N LEU A 209 0.15 6.24 13.87
CA LEU A 209 0.30 6.95 15.13
C LEU A 209 -0.92 7.83 15.36
N ILE A 210 -1.42 7.84 16.59
CA ILE A 210 -2.47 8.74 17.04
C ILE A 210 -1.92 9.54 18.22
N ALA A 211 -1.93 10.87 18.11
CA ALA A 211 -1.59 11.78 19.19
C ALA A 211 -2.79 12.64 19.55
N ARG A 212 -3.11 12.78 20.86
CA ARG A 212 -4.26 13.54 21.36
C ARG A 212 -3.85 14.49 22.48
N CYS A 213 -4.36 15.72 22.45
CA CYS A 213 -4.15 16.72 23.50
C CYS A 213 -5.43 17.15 24.21
N ASP A 214 -6.57 16.46 23.99
CA ASP A 214 -7.89 16.79 24.54
C ASP A 214 -8.27 15.98 25.79
N GLY A 215 -7.34 15.20 26.34
CA GLY A 215 -7.56 14.36 27.51
C GLY A 215 -8.43 13.11 27.29
N LYS A 216 -8.92 12.89 26.08
CA LYS A 216 -9.74 11.70 25.75
C LYS A 216 -8.87 10.49 25.50
N PRO A 217 -9.37 9.26 25.71
CA PRO A 217 -8.65 8.04 25.40
C PRO A 217 -8.44 7.88 23.88
N ILE A 218 -7.33 7.26 23.51
CA ILE A 218 -7.10 6.77 22.15
C ILE A 218 -7.80 5.42 22.01
N ILE A 219 -8.67 5.31 21.00
CA ILE A 219 -9.41 4.07 20.73
C ILE A 219 -8.99 3.55 19.35
N TRP A 220 -8.49 2.33 19.31
CA TRP A 220 -8.13 1.64 18.09
C TRP A 220 -9.30 0.83 17.54
N PRO A 221 -9.47 0.78 16.22
CA PRO A 221 -10.50 -0.06 15.62
C PRO A 221 -10.22 -1.54 15.90
N SER A 222 -11.28 -2.32 16.12
CA SER A 222 -11.18 -3.77 16.19
C SER A 222 -11.22 -4.38 14.78
N PRO A 223 -10.44 -5.43 14.49
CA PRO A 223 -10.55 -6.16 13.23
C PRO A 223 -11.96 -6.64 12.97
N THR A 224 -12.38 -6.60 11.70
CA THR A 224 -13.68 -7.08 11.22
C THR A 224 -13.54 -8.32 10.34
N HIS A 225 -12.33 -8.59 9.86
CA HIS A 225 -11.99 -9.69 8.94
C HIS A 225 -10.76 -10.44 9.44
N ALA A 226 -10.63 -11.70 9.03
CA ALA A 226 -9.48 -12.54 9.30
C ALA A 226 -9.33 -13.63 8.22
N SER A 227 -8.25 -14.40 8.30
CA SER A 227 -8.04 -15.55 7.42
C SER A 227 -9.22 -16.54 7.52
N SER A 228 -9.68 -17.08 6.39
CA SER A 228 -10.76 -18.07 6.32
C SER A 228 -10.53 -19.30 7.20
N ASN A 229 -9.27 -19.62 7.47
CA ASN A 229 -8.90 -20.75 8.35
C ASN A 229 -8.86 -20.39 9.84
N SER A 230 -9.01 -19.13 10.23
CA SER A 230 -8.95 -18.70 11.62
C SER A 230 -10.16 -19.19 12.44
N ALA A 231 -9.97 -19.32 13.75
CA ALA A 231 -11.04 -19.72 14.67
C ALA A 231 -12.18 -18.68 14.69
N GLU A 232 -11.84 -17.42 14.57
CA GLU A 232 -12.80 -16.30 14.59
C GLU A 232 -13.73 -16.31 13.36
N VAL A 233 -13.21 -16.67 12.18
CA VAL A 233 -14.03 -16.81 10.97
C VAL A 233 -14.88 -18.07 11.04
N LYS A 234 -14.31 -19.20 11.49
CA LYS A 234 -15.05 -20.46 11.64
C LYS A 234 -16.18 -20.37 12.66
N SER A 235 -16.02 -19.54 13.69
CA SER A 235 -17.08 -19.27 14.69
C SER A 235 -18.08 -18.20 14.26
N GLY A 236 -17.90 -17.55 13.10
CA GLY A 236 -18.74 -16.44 12.63
C GLY A 236 -18.53 -15.11 13.35
N LYS A 237 -17.50 -14.99 14.19
CA LYS A 237 -17.14 -13.74 14.89
C LYS A 237 -16.56 -12.68 13.94
N LEU A 238 -15.74 -13.09 12.98
CA LEU A 238 -15.16 -12.22 11.95
C LEU A 238 -15.55 -12.74 10.56
N LYS A 239 -15.50 -11.85 9.58
CA LYS A 239 -15.68 -12.20 8.16
C LYS A 239 -14.35 -12.72 7.57
N PRO A 240 -14.37 -13.56 6.55
CA PRO A 240 -13.15 -13.92 5.82
C PRO A 240 -12.59 -12.71 5.06
N TYR A 241 -11.28 -12.68 4.83
CA TYR A 241 -10.65 -11.66 3.98
C TYR A 241 -11.31 -11.59 2.61
N ILE A 242 -11.45 -10.37 2.11
CA ILE A 242 -11.93 -10.12 0.74
C ILE A 242 -10.81 -10.49 -0.24
N PRO A 243 -11.04 -11.41 -1.19
CA PRO A 243 -10.03 -11.84 -2.14
C PRO A 243 -9.79 -10.78 -3.22
N ALA A 244 -8.58 -10.77 -3.80
CA ALA A 244 -8.20 -9.83 -4.85
C ALA A 244 -9.13 -9.92 -6.08
N LYS A 245 -9.62 -11.11 -6.43
CA LYS A 245 -10.51 -11.33 -7.58
C LYS A 245 -11.78 -10.47 -7.56
N ASP A 246 -12.28 -10.12 -6.37
CA ASP A 246 -13.48 -9.29 -6.21
C ASP A 246 -13.24 -7.81 -6.62
N CYS A 247 -11.97 -7.43 -6.81
CA CYS A 247 -11.54 -6.09 -7.23
C CYS A 247 -10.91 -6.06 -8.63
N ILE A 248 -10.90 -7.20 -9.34
CA ILE A 248 -10.31 -7.30 -10.68
C ILE A 248 -11.45 -7.41 -11.69
N ASP A 249 -11.51 -6.43 -12.58
CA ASP A 249 -12.40 -6.52 -13.74
C ASP A 249 -11.72 -7.34 -14.85
N PHE A 250 -12.06 -8.61 -14.91
CA PHE A 250 -11.56 -9.53 -15.93
C PHE A 250 -12.20 -9.30 -17.31
N GLY A 251 -13.19 -8.42 -17.43
CA GLY A 251 -13.81 -8.03 -18.71
C GLY A 251 -13.06 -6.94 -19.47
N LEU A 252 -12.07 -6.30 -18.82
CA LEU A 252 -11.25 -5.29 -19.48
C LEU A 252 -10.32 -5.93 -20.52
N GLU A 253 -10.27 -5.33 -21.72
CA GLU A 253 -9.33 -5.74 -22.75
C GLU A 253 -7.88 -5.53 -22.27
N MET A 254 -7.10 -6.60 -22.34
CA MET A 254 -5.75 -6.62 -21.77
C MET A 254 -4.71 -6.87 -22.87
N LYS A 255 -3.56 -6.22 -22.75
CA LYS A 255 -2.46 -6.41 -23.70
C LYS A 255 -1.66 -7.66 -23.33
N SER A 256 -1.37 -8.51 -24.33
CA SER A 256 -0.47 -9.66 -24.16
C SER A 256 0.92 -9.24 -23.67
N ILE A 257 1.59 -10.13 -22.91
CA ILE A 257 3.03 -9.97 -22.61
C ILE A 257 3.89 -10.24 -23.82
N PHE A 258 3.36 -10.98 -24.79
CA PHE A 258 4.02 -11.31 -26.03
C PHE A 258 3.77 -10.20 -27.07
N GLY A 259 4.64 -10.11 -28.08
CA GLY A 259 4.50 -9.10 -29.14
C GLY A 259 4.64 -7.65 -28.69
N ARG A 260 5.25 -7.38 -27.52
CA ARG A 260 5.55 -6.03 -27.03
C ARG A 260 6.75 -5.45 -27.79
N GLU A 261 6.73 -4.14 -28.09
CA GLU A 261 7.89 -3.44 -28.67
C GLU A 261 9.16 -3.64 -27.82
N LYS A 262 9.01 -3.59 -26.48
CA LYS A 262 10.06 -3.91 -25.53
C LYS A 262 9.69 -5.21 -24.79
N PRO A 263 10.34 -6.32 -25.08
CA PRO A 263 10.10 -7.58 -24.39
C PRO A 263 10.33 -7.48 -22.89
N LEU A 264 9.68 -8.35 -22.12
CA LEU A 264 9.99 -8.51 -20.69
C LEU A 264 11.39 -9.09 -20.54
N CYS A 265 12.09 -8.70 -19.48
CA CYS A 265 13.42 -9.27 -19.21
C CYS A 265 13.28 -10.73 -18.77
N GLU A 266 14.33 -11.52 -19.04
CA GLU A 266 14.44 -12.94 -18.72
C GLU A 266 14.02 -13.28 -17.28
N ASN A 267 14.52 -12.53 -16.30
CA ASN A 267 14.15 -12.72 -14.89
C ASN A 267 12.66 -12.59 -14.64
N THR A 268 11.97 -11.69 -15.34
CA THR A 268 10.51 -11.52 -15.21
C THR A 268 9.78 -12.72 -15.81
N LEU A 269 10.21 -13.20 -16.98
CA LEU A 269 9.62 -14.37 -17.63
C LEU A 269 9.78 -15.62 -16.78
N GLN A 270 10.97 -15.85 -16.20
CA GLN A 270 11.22 -16.96 -15.27
C GLN A 270 10.35 -16.89 -14.01
N LYS A 271 10.11 -15.68 -13.45
CA LYS A 271 9.21 -15.49 -12.32
C LYS A 271 7.77 -15.85 -12.69
N ILE A 272 7.33 -15.42 -13.86
CA ILE A 272 6.00 -15.75 -14.38
C ILE A 272 5.87 -17.28 -14.50
N ALA A 273 6.86 -17.96 -15.11
CA ALA A 273 6.86 -19.40 -15.26
C ALA A 273 6.83 -20.14 -13.89
N LYS A 274 7.66 -19.72 -12.93
CA LYS A 274 7.65 -20.27 -11.55
C LYS A 274 6.31 -20.06 -10.84
N GLY A 275 5.71 -18.86 -11.00
CA GLY A 275 4.39 -18.57 -10.47
C GLY A 275 3.33 -19.50 -11.05
N PHE A 276 3.36 -19.72 -12.35
CA PHE A 276 2.45 -20.65 -13.02
C PHE A 276 2.64 -22.08 -12.50
N LYS A 277 3.86 -22.55 -12.33
CA LYS A 277 4.14 -23.85 -11.71
C LYS A 277 3.45 -23.96 -10.35
N LYS A 278 3.70 -22.98 -9.47
CA LYS A 278 3.20 -22.99 -8.09
C LYS A 278 1.67 -22.97 -8.01
N PHE A 279 1.01 -22.11 -8.81
CA PHE A 279 -0.42 -21.81 -8.66
C PHE A 279 -1.32 -22.53 -9.67
N CYS A 280 -0.75 -23.17 -10.68
CA CYS A 280 -1.51 -23.89 -11.68
C CYS A 280 -1.17 -25.38 -11.74
N VAL A 281 0.12 -25.74 -11.53
CA VAL A 281 0.58 -27.13 -11.64
C VAL A 281 0.60 -27.82 -10.28
N ASP A 282 1.17 -27.16 -9.28
CA ASP A 282 1.38 -27.75 -7.96
C ASP A 282 0.17 -27.64 -7.01
N ASP A 283 -0.65 -26.60 -7.16
CA ASP A 283 -1.86 -26.35 -6.34
C ASP A 283 -2.98 -25.73 -7.21
N PRO A 284 -3.57 -26.53 -8.11
CA PRO A 284 -4.49 -26.00 -9.10
C PRO A 284 -5.89 -25.72 -8.51
N GLU A 285 -6.34 -24.48 -8.56
CA GLU A 285 -7.75 -24.09 -8.52
C GLU A 285 -8.18 -23.42 -9.84
N PRO A 286 -8.04 -24.09 -10.98
CA PRO A 286 -8.33 -23.50 -12.26
C PRO A 286 -9.80 -23.65 -12.65
N PHE A 287 -10.19 -22.99 -13.72
CA PHE A 287 -11.49 -23.16 -14.35
C PHE A 287 -11.34 -23.60 -15.80
N ILE A 288 -12.41 -24.17 -16.37
CA ILE A 288 -12.45 -24.69 -17.74
C ILE A 288 -13.35 -23.80 -18.59
N ILE A 289 -12.84 -23.40 -19.76
CA ILE A 289 -13.66 -22.75 -20.78
C ILE A 289 -13.86 -23.68 -21.99
N ASN A 290 -15.08 -23.67 -22.56
CA ASN A 290 -15.37 -24.34 -23.79
C ASN A 290 -15.60 -23.31 -24.91
N TYR A 291 -14.60 -23.12 -25.79
CA TYR A 291 -14.62 -22.03 -26.78
C TYR A 291 -15.55 -22.24 -27.97
N LYS A 292 -16.11 -23.46 -28.18
CA LYS A 292 -17.02 -23.74 -29.28
C LYS A 292 -18.48 -23.39 -29.00
N PHE A 293 -18.82 -23.25 -27.75
CA PHE A 293 -20.16 -22.93 -27.31
C PHE A 293 -20.07 -21.71 -26.40
N ASP A 294 -21.01 -20.82 -26.55
CA ASP A 294 -21.11 -19.60 -25.72
C ASP A 294 -21.57 -19.96 -24.29
N ASN A 295 -20.85 -20.89 -23.67
CA ASN A 295 -21.10 -21.38 -22.32
C ASN A 295 -20.24 -20.60 -21.31
N ALA A 296 -20.84 -20.33 -20.15
CA ALA A 296 -20.10 -19.76 -19.02
C ALA A 296 -18.93 -20.69 -18.63
N PRO A 297 -17.82 -20.12 -18.11
CA PRO A 297 -16.71 -20.90 -17.58
C PRO A 297 -17.17 -21.91 -16.52
N GLU A 298 -16.62 -23.11 -16.57
CA GLU A 298 -16.96 -24.21 -15.65
C GLU A 298 -15.88 -24.34 -14.57
N SER A 299 -16.31 -24.48 -13.31
CA SER A 299 -15.37 -24.77 -12.20
C SER A 299 -14.82 -26.19 -12.40
N VAL A 300 -13.52 -26.37 -12.10
CA VAL A 300 -12.91 -27.70 -12.05
C VAL A 300 -13.54 -28.59 -10.97
N ASP A 301 -14.21 -28.02 -10.01
CA ASP A 301 -14.95 -28.75 -8.96
C ASP A 301 -16.29 -29.29 -9.45
N LYS A 302 -16.68 -29.02 -10.70
CA LYS A 302 -17.87 -29.55 -11.34
C LYS A 302 -17.52 -30.62 -12.40
N PRO A 303 -18.43 -31.58 -12.67
CA PRO A 303 -18.24 -32.50 -13.79
C PRO A 303 -18.06 -31.72 -15.10
N LEU A 304 -17.10 -32.15 -15.91
CA LEU A 304 -16.81 -31.55 -17.20
C LEU A 304 -18.02 -31.70 -18.16
N SER A 305 -18.36 -30.67 -18.91
CA SER A 305 -19.31 -30.75 -20.00
C SER A 305 -18.85 -31.73 -21.08
N THR A 306 -19.78 -32.24 -21.87
CA THR A 306 -19.55 -33.34 -22.83
C THR A 306 -18.35 -33.05 -23.75
N ILE A 307 -17.38 -33.93 -23.75
CA ILE A 307 -16.22 -33.91 -24.66
C ILE A 307 -16.70 -34.40 -26.02
N THR A 308 -16.44 -33.60 -27.05
CA THR A 308 -16.74 -33.95 -28.46
C THR A 308 -15.47 -34.38 -29.18
N GLN A 309 -15.59 -34.95 -30.40
CA GLN A 309 -14.42 -35.36 -31.21
C GLN A 309 -13.41 -34.23 -31.48
N VAL A 310 -13.86 -32.96 -31.43
CA VAL A 310 -12.96 -31.80 -31.51
C VAL A 310 -12.81 -31.24 -30.11
N ASN A 311 -11.59 -31.27 -29.61
CA ASN A 311 -11.27 -30.72 -28.31
C ASN A 311 -11.53 -29.19 -28.28
N SER A 312 -12.43 -28.76 -27.42
CA SER A 312 -12.82 -27.35 -27.28
C SER A 312 -12.75 -26.84 -25.84
N HIS A 313 -12.23 -27.66 -24.93
CA HIS A 313 -12.10 -27.32 -23.54
C HIS A 313 -10.69 -26.80 -23.25
N TYR A 314 -10.60 -25.63 -22.62
CA TYR A 314 -9.34 -25.02 -22.21
C TYR A 314 -9.33 -24.81 -20.71
N LEU A 315 -8.23 -25.17 -20.08
CA LEU A 315 -7.99 -24.89 -18.68
C LEU A 315 -7.42 -23.48 -18.56
N VAL A 316 -8.05 -22.65 -17.77
CA VAL A 316 -7.57 -21.30 -17.44
C VAL A 316 -7.24 -21.28 -15.96
N ALA A 317 -6.04 -20.87 -15.64
CA ALA A 317 -5.56 -20.78 -14.26
C ALA A 317 -4.98 -19.39 -14.03
N PRO A 318 -5.82 -18.41 -13.64
CA PRO A 318 -5.35 -17.07 -13.35
C PRO A 318 -4.64 -17.00 -11.99
N PHE A 319 -3.55 -16.25 -11.94
CA PHE A 319 -2.84 -15.91 -10.72
C PHE A 319 -2.14 -14.56 -10.86
N LEU A 320 -1.85 -13.91 -9.73
CA LEU A 320 -1.13 -12.64 -9.68
C LEU A 320 0.36 -12.88 -9.44
N ILE A 321 1.21 -12.18 -10.17
CA ILE A 321 2.66 -12.13 -9.94
C ILE A 321 3.05 -10.72 -9.54
N GLN A 322 3.85 -10.60 -8.50
CA GLN A 322 4.51 -9.36 -8.13
C GLN A 322 5.92 -9.33 -8.72
N TYR A 323 6.20 -8.27 -9.51
CA TYR A 323 7.51 -8.02 -10.07
C TYR A 323 8.40 -7.31 -9.10
N HIS A 324 9.35 -7.43 -8.55
CA HIS A 324 10.23 -6.71 -7.63
C HIS A 324 10.01 -7.01 -6.14
N GLY A 325 11.07 -7.01 -5.42
CA GLY A 325 11.12 -7.17 -3.98
C GLY A 325 11.43 -8.58 -3.50
N GLU A 326 11.95 -9.48 -4.37
CA GLU A 326 12.45 -10.79 -3.96
C GLU A 326 13.75 -10.68 -3.19
N THR A 327 13.85 -11.44 -2.12
CA THR A 327 15.03 -11.50 -1.26
C THR A 327 15.95 -12.67 -1.58
N SER A 328 15.45 -13.66 -2.34
CA SER A 328 16.24 -14.81 -2.83
C SER A 328 15.92 -15.17 -4.28
N LYS A 329 16.84 -15.89 -4.96
CA LYS A 329 16.66 -16.33 -6.35
C LYS A 329 15.56 -17.39 -6.51
N ASP A 330 15.19 -18.07 -5.45
CA ASP A 330 14.21 -19.15 -5.47
C ASP A 330 12.85 -18.72 -4.93
N GLU A 331 12.71 -17.47 -4.50
CA GLU A 331 11.45 -16.92 -4.00
C GLU A 331 10.53 -16.53 -5.17
N VAL A 332 9.33 -17.07 -5.20
CA VAL A 332 8.27 -16.69 -6.14
C VAL A 332 7.19 -15.93 -5.39
N ARG A 333 7.07 -14.65 -5.64
CA ARG A 333 5.99 -13.82 -5.10
C ARG A 333 4.80 -13.83 -6.02
N GLY A 334 4.14 -14.97 -6.07
CA GLY A 334 2.81 -15.09 -6.66
C GLY A 334 1.77 -15.29 -5.55
N GLN A 335 0.55 -14.93 -5.79
CA GLN A 335 -0.56 -15.21 -4.89
C GLN A 335 -1.80 -15.66 -5.67
N LYS A 336 -2.66 -16.44 -5.02
CA LYS A 336 -3.96 -16.84 -5.56
C LYS A 336 -4.87 -15.63 -5.66
N LEU A 337 -5.71 -15.59 -6.69
CA LEU A 337 -6.74 -14.54 -6.82
C LEU A 337 -7.79 -14.61 -5.70
N THR A 338 -7.84 -15.72 -4.97
CA THR A 338 -8.72 -15.92 -3.82
C THR A 338 -8.20 -15.31 -2.52
N GLU A 339 -7.00 -14.73 -2.53
CA GLU A 339 -6.37 -14.08 -1.37
C GLU A 339 -6.34 -12.57 -1.55
N PRO A 340 -6.33 -11.76 -0.45
CA PRO A 340 -6.17 -10.32 -0.54
C PRO A 340 -4.85 -9.96 -1.24
N ILE A 341 -4.90 -8.96 -2.15
CA ILE A 341 -3.70 -8.50 -2.86
C ILE A 341 -2.66 -7.94 -1.87
N MET A 342 -1.38 -8.20 -2.12
CA MET A 342 -0.29 -7.59 -1.36
C MET A 342 -0.24 -6.08 -1.62
N THR A 343 0.64 -5.36 -0.94
CA THR A 343 0.74 -3.89 -1.05
C THR A 343 0.86 -3.43 -2.50
N ILE A 344 -0.09 -2.58 -2.93
CA ILE A 344 -0.02 -1.86 -4.21
C ILE A 344 0.80 -0.60 -3.96
N ASP A 345 1.79 -0.34 -4.82
CA ASP A 345 2.58 0.88 -4.81
C ASP A 345 2.42 1.67 -6.11
N THR A 346 3.13 2.78 -6.24
CA THR A 346 3.05 3.69 -7.39
C THR A 346 3.55 3.10 -8.71
N ASN A 347 4.29 1.99 -8.66
CA ASN A 347 4.73 1.27 -9.87
C ASN A 347 3.85 0.03 -10.07
N PRO A 348 3.24 -0.16 -11.25
CA PRO A 348 2.46 -1.37 -11.54
C PRO A 348 3.39 -2.59 -11.49
N ARG A 349 3.18 -3.46 -10.49
CA ARG A 349 4.04 -4.62 -10.20
C ARG A 349 3.32 -5.97 -10.31
N TYR A 350 2.07 -5.95 -10.71
CA TYR A 350 1.23 -7.14 -10.80
C TYR A 350 0.87 -7.48 -12.24
N ALA A 351 0.85 -8.76 -12.57
CA ALA A 351 0.38 -9.28 -13.84
C ALA A 351 -0.24 -10.67 -13.70
N VAL A 352 -1.10 -11.03 -14.64
CA VAL A 352 -1.68 -12.37 -14.76
C VAL A 352 -0.93 -13.13 -15.85
N ALA A 353 -0.51 -14.35 -15.59
CA ALA A 353 0.45 -15.07 -16.41
C ALA A 353 -0.16 -16.05 -17.42
N ALA A 354 0.60 -16.36 -18.47
CA ALA A 354 0.22 -17.15 -19.62
C ALA A 354 0.98 -18.48 -19.74
N ALA A 355 0.32 -19.47 -20.31
CA ALA A 355 0.81 -20.83 -20.45
C ALA A 355 1.97 -21.04 -21.44
N GLU A 356 2.13 -20.17 -22.44
CA GLU A 356 3.23 -20.25 -23.40
C GLU A 356 4.61 -20.21 -22.75
N LEU A 357 4.73 -19.51 -21.60
CA LEU A 357 5.96 -19.46 -20.85
C LEU A 357 6.37 -20.80 -20.23
N ILE A 358 5.42 -21.68 -19.96
CA ILE A 358 5.73 -23.00 -19.40
C ILE A 358 6.45 -23.86 -20.41
N LYS A 359 6.03 -23.82 -21.67
CA LYS A 359 6.65 -24.60 -22.76
C LYS A 359 8.13 -24.24 -22.89
N GLU A 360 8.47 -22.98 -22.75
CA GLU A 360 9.83 -22.46 -22.92
C GLU A 360 10.70 -22.64 -21.67
N TYR A 361 10.16 -22.28 -20.49
CA TYR A 361 10.95 -22.19 -19.26
C TYR A 361 10.78 -23.36 -18.28
N LEU A 362 9.73 -24.17 -18.44
CA LEU A 362 9.42 -25.31 -17.58
C LEU A 362 8.86 -26.50 -18.38
N PRO A 363 9.63 -27.05 -19.34
CA PRO A 363 9.13 -28.12 -20.21
C PRO A 363 8.63 -29.35 -19.45
N GLU A 364 9.24 -29.68 -18.32
CA GLU A 364 8.80 -30.79 -17.45
C GLU A 364 7.40 -30.57 -16.85
N CYS A 365 7.00 -29.33 -16.67
CA CYS A 365 5.66 -28.99 -16.20
C CYS A 365 4.66 -29.00 -17.34
N TYR A 366 5.08 -28.65 -18.55
CA TYR A 366 4.28 -28.75 -19.75
C TYR A 366 3.86 -30.19 -20.05
N GLU A 367 4.79 -31.15 -19.95
CA GLU A 367 4.47 -32.56 -20.12
C GLU A 367 3.52 -33.09 -19.04
N ARG A 368 3.67 -32.67 -17.77
CA ARG A 368 2.73 -33.04 -16.70
C ARG A 368 1.32 -32.48 -16.92
N LEU A 369 1.20 -31.29 -17.47
CA LEU A 369 -0.11 -30.74 -17.86
C LEU A 369 -0.73 -31.52 -19.03
N ASN A 370 0.07 -31.96 -19.99
CA ASN A 370 -0.35 -32.84 -21.08
C ASN A 370 -1.02 -34.11 -20.57
N VAL A 371 -0.42 -34.75 -19.59
CA VAL A 371 -0.91 -36.01 -19.00
C VAL A 371 -2.25 -35.80 -18.28
N LYS A 372 -2.49 -34.62 -17.73
CA LYS A 372 -3.75 -34.31 -17.00
C LYS A 372 -4.92 -33.90 -17.91
N ILE A 373 -4.64 -33.43 -19.10
CA ILE A 373 -5.67 -32.89 -20.04
C ILE A 373 -6.13 -33.95 -21.06
N GLY A 374 -5.49 -35.14 -21.12
CA GLY A 374 -5.78 -36.21 -22.06
C GLY A 374 -5.06 -36.05 -23.41
N ASP A 375 -5.11 -37.08 -24.29
CA ASP A 375 -4.36 -37.25 -25.54
C ASP A 375 -4.58 -36.16 -26.61
N ALA A 376 -4.53 -34.89 -26.26
CA ALA A 376 -4.59 -33.81 -27.22
C ALA A 376 -3.22 -33.65 -27.88
N GLU A 377 -3.14 -33.94 -29.17
CA GLU A 377 -1.92 -33.83 -30.01
C GLU A 377 -1.32 -32.40 -30.06
N ASN A 378 -2.03 -31.38 -29.53
CA ASN A 378 -1.57 -29.99 -29.49
C ASN A 378 -2.05 -29.29 -28.19
N VAL A 379 -1.33 -29.50 -27.11
CA VAL A 379 -1.56 -28.78 -25.84
C VAL A 379 -1.17 -27.29 -25.94
N GLY A 380 -0.30 -26.92 -26.87
CA GLY A 380 -0.02 -25.54 -27.20
C GLY A 380 -1.26 -24.72 -27.59
N ASP A 381 -2.22 -25.38 -28.25
CA ASP A 381 -3.49 -24.79 -28.67
C ASP A 381 -4.60 -24.93 -27.61
N ALA A 382 -4.37 -25.74 -26.59
CA ALA A 382 -5.38 -26.08 -25.57
C ALA A 382 -5.33 -25.20 -24.31
N ILE A 383 -4.30 -24.41 -24.14
CA ILE A 383 -4.17 -23.50 -23.02
C ILE A 383 -4.42 -22.08 -23.52
N ALA A 384 -5.70 -21.72 -23.50
CA ALA A 384 -6.12 -20.39 -23.92
C ALA A 384 -5.53 -19.31 -22.99
N MET A 385 -5.00 -18.35 -23.63
CA MET A 385 -4.24 -17.23 -23.10
C MET A 385 -4.93 -16.54 -21.95
N PRO A 386 -4.29 -16.43 -20.82
CA PRO A 386 -4.56 -15.40 -19.86
C PRO A 386 -3.92 -14.09 -20.29
N TYR A 387 -4.66 -13.07 -20.17
CA TYR A 387 -4.27 -11.70 -20.43
C TYR A 387 -3.40 -11.17 -19.29
N ILE A 388 -2.54 -10.20 -19.59
CA ILE A 388 -1.87 -9.42 -18.55
C ILE A 388 -2.76 -8.27 -18.16
N VAL A 389 -3.14 -8.23 -16.91
CA VAL A 389 -3.63 -7.02 -16.25
C VAL A 389 -2.41 -6.23 -15.78
N THR A 390 -2.03 -5.18 -16.48
CA THR A 390 -1.23 -4.15 -15.87
C THR A 390 -2.21 -3.32 -15.03
N LEU A 391 -2.24 -3.57 -13.73
CA LEU A 391 -2.97 -2.71 -12.80
C LEU A 391 -2.26 -1.35 -12.80
N ARG A 392 -2.66 -0.46 -13.70
CA ARG A 392 -2.28 0.95 -13.62
C ARG A 392 -3.08 1.58 -12.48
N ASN A 393 -2.50 2.61 -11.86
CA ASN A 393 -3.07 3.40 -10.76
C ASN A 393 -4.42 4.10 -11.06
N ASN A 394 -5.21 3.59 -11.98
CA ASN A 394 -6.53 4.12 -12.33
C ASN A 394 -7.65 3.32 -11.67
N MET A 395 -7.37 2.53 -10.63
CA MET A 395 -8.45 2.07 -9.76
C MET A 395 -8.77 3.21 -8.79
N VAL A 396 -9.55 4.16 -9.30
CA VAL A 396 -10.34 5.09 -8.52
C VAL A 396 -11.62 4.34 -8.17
N GLY A 397 -11.77 4.03 -6.92
CA GLY A 397 -13.00 3.62 -6.29
C GLY A 397 -12.99 4.13 -4.91
#